data_f41afc734d59231beab45422d6226045
#
_entry.id   f41afc734d59231beab45422d6226045
#
_cell.length_a   1.000
_cell.length_b   1.000
_cell.length_c   1.000
_cell.angle_alpha   90.00
_cell.angle_beta   90.00
_cell.angle_gamma   90.00
#
_symmetry.space_group_name_H-M   'P 1'
#
loop_
_entity.id
_entity.type
_entity.pdbx_description
1 polymer ?
#
loop_
_entity_poly.entity_id
_entity_poly.type
_entity_poly.pdbx_seq_one_letter_code
_entity_poly.pdbx_strand_id
1 'polypeptide(L)'
;MPSTKALARRFLEETEHHDRLAAYDGLCTEDYREHDPAMPEETVDLAGARRIYQEVLTAFALRHTPESLIAEDDLVASRFTVRGRHVGAYQGFPPSGLTFEVGGQVTLRFVDRRIAEAWFNWDFDGALEQLRPPAAA
;
A
#
# COMPACT_ATOMS: atom_id res chain seq x y z
N MET A 1 1.46 8.08 24.69
CA MET A 1 0.61 7.74 23.52
C MET A 1 1.34 8.06 22.23
N PRO A 2 1.44 7.13 21.28
CA PRO A 2 2.08 7.44 20.02
C PRO A 2 1.31 8.52 19.26
N SER A 3 2.03 9.36 18.52
CA SER A 3 1.43 10.39 17.68
C SER A 3 0.72 9.76 16.47
N THR A 4 -0.14 10.51 15.80
CA THR A 4 -0.75 10.05 14.55
C THR A 4 0.33 9.79 13.50
N LYS A 5 1.41 10.58 13.46
CA LYS A 5 2.56 10.32 12.58
C LYS A 5 3.20 8.98 12.87
N ALA A 6 3.40 8.63 14.15
CA ALA A 6 3.99 7.34 14.52
C ALA A 6 3.08 6.18 14.13
N LEU A 7 1.76 6.33 14.31
CA LEU A 7 0.78 5.32 13.89
C LEU A 7 0.74 5.17 12.38
N ALA A 8 0.81 6.29 11.65
CA ALA A 8 0.87 6.27 10.19
C ALA A 8 2.13 5.54 9.69
N ARG A 9 3.28 5.84 10.28
CA ARG A 9 4.54 5.17 9.95
C ARG A 9 4.42 3.67 10.15
N ARG A 10 3.90 3.27 11.29
CA ARG A 10 3.70 1.85 11.62
C ARG A 10 2.78 1.15 10.60
N PHE A 11 1.68 1.80 10.21
CA PHE A 11 0.78 1.27 9.20
C PHE A 11 1.48 1.08 7.85
N LEU A 12 2.26 2.06 7.43
CA LEU A 12 2.94 2.04 6.13
C LEU A 12 4.14 1.09 6.10
N GLU A 13 4.95 1.05 7.17
CA GLU A 13 6.15 0.22 7.21
C GLU A 13 5.87 -1.27 7.36
N GLU A 14 4.74 -1.64 7.93
CA GLU A 14 4.37 -3.04 8.14
C GLU A 14 3.93 -3.76 6.87
N THR A 15 4.30 -3.23 5.69
CA THR A 15 3.94 -3.84 4.41
C THR A 15 4.91 -4.92 3.95
N GLU A 16 6.08 -5.06 4.59
CA GLU A 16 7.13 -5.96 4.12
C GLU A 16 6.89 -7.44 4.37
N HIS A 17 6.11 -7.80 5.38
CA HIS A 17 6.10 -9.17 5.89
C HIS A 17 4.71 -9.67 6.27
N HIS A 18 3.68 -9.35 5.50
CA HIS A 18 2.30 -9.74 5.81
C HIS A 18 1.71 -9.05 7.05
N ASP A 19 2.51 -8.31 7.81
CA ASP A 19 2.07 -7.62 9.02
C ASP A 19 1.06 -6.51 8.73
N ARG A 20 1.02 -6.02 7.48
CA ARG A 20 0.01 -5.07 7.03
C ARG A 20 -1.41 -5.59 7.25
N LEU A 21 -1.63 -6.89 7.08
CA LEU A 21 -2.94 -7.48 7.31
C LEU A 21 -3.34 -7.37 8.78
N ALA A 22 -2.40 -7.58 9.70
CA ALA A 22 -2.62 -7.37 11.12
C ALA A 22 -2.80 -5.87 11.44
N ALA A 23 -2.07 -4.99 10.75
CA ALA A 23 -2.18 -3.55 10.92
C ALA A 23 -3.58 -3.03 10.57
N TYR A 24 -4.22 -3.57 9.54
CA TYR A 24 -5.60 -3.21 9.22
C TYR A 24 -6.53 -3.44 10.42
N ASP A 25 -6.38 -4.56 11.12
CA ASP A 25 -7.22 -4.87 12.27
C ASP A 25 -6.90 -3.99 13.49
N GLY A 26 -5.63 -3.72 13.71
CA GLY A 26 -5.18 -3.00 14.91
C GLY A 26 -5.20 -1.48 14.77
N LEU A 27 -5.03 -0.95 13.56
CA LEU A 27 -4.84 0.48 13.32
C LEU A 27 -5.99 1.17 12.58
N CYS A 28 -6.93 0.41 12.02
CA CYS A 28 -8.05 0.97 11.25
C CYS A 28 -9.37 0.87 12.00
N THR A 29 -10.29 1.78 11.68
CA THR A 29 -11.66 1.72 12.20
C THR A 29 -12.46 0.64 11.49
N GLU A 30 -13.58 0.21 12.09
CA GLU A 30 -14.45 -0.80 11.47
C GLU A 30 -15.08 -0.29 10.16
N ASP A 31 -15.33 1.01 10.07
CA ASP A 31 -15.90 1.65 8.88
C ASP A 31 -14.85 2.21 7.92
N TYR A 32 -13.62 1.70 8.01
CA TYR A 32 -12.50 2.12 7.17
C TYR A 32 -12.84 2.10 5.68
N ARG A 33 -12.36 3.11 4.96
CA ARG A 33 -12.43 3.20 3.49
C ARG A 33 -11.07 3.44 2.91
N GLU A 34 -10.74 2.73 1.86
CA GLU A 34 -9.49 2.88 1.14
C GLU A 34 -9.78 3.21 -0.32
N HIS A 35 -9.11 4.24 -0.81
CA HIS A 35 -9.24 4.69 -2.20
C HIS A 35 -7.90 4.51 -2.90
N ASP A 36 -7.89 3.77 -3.99
CA ASP A 36 -6.68 3.53 -4.79
C ASP A 36 -7.07 3.38 -6.26
N PRO A 37 -6.88 4.46 -7.06
CA PRO A 37 -7.23 4.43 -8.49
C PRO A 37 -6.48 3.37 -9.30
N ALA A 38 -5.35 2.86 -8.78
CA ALA A 38 -4.58 1.83 -9.46
C ALA A 38 -5.19 0.43 -9.32
N MET A 39 -6.15 0.25 -8.41
CA MET A 39 -6.75 -1.05 -8.15
C MET A 39 -8.04 -1.25 -8.95
N PRO A 40 -8.43 -2.51 -9.24
CA PRO A 40 -9.66 -2.79 -9.97
C PRO A 40 -10.90 -2.23 -9.28
N GLU A 41 -10.94 -2.27 -7.95
CA GLU A 41 -11.98 -1.62 -7.16
C GLU A 41 -11.35 -0.39 -6.51
N GLU A 42 -11.68 0.78 -7.04
CA GLU A 42 -11.07 2.04 -6.60
C GLU A 42 -11.35 2.38 -5.15
N THR A 43 -12.55 2.08 -4.66
CA THR A 43 -12.95 2.34 -3.27
C THR A 43 -13.44 1.04 -2.65
N VAL A 44 -12.84 0.69 -1.51
CA VAL A 44 -13.18 -0.54 -0.78
C VAL A 44 -13.31 -0.27 0.72
N ASP A 45 -14.01 -1.18 1.40
CA ASP A 45 -14.08 -1.19 2.86
C ASP A 45 -12.88 -1.97 3.44
N LEU A 46 -12.88 -2.16 4.76
CA LEU A 46 -11.79 -2.85 5.45
C LEU A 46 -11.59 -4.28 4.90
N ALA A 47 -12.66 -5.04 4.74
CA ALA A 47 -12.57 -6.40 4.21
C ALA A 47 -12.04 -6.43 2.79
N GLY A 48 -12.49 -5.49 1.95
CA GLY A 48 -12.01 -5.35 0.58
C GLY A 48 -10.53 -4.97 0.50
N ALA A 49 -10.10 -4.05 1.36
CA ALA A 49 -8.68 -3.66 1.43
C ALA A 49 -7.79 -4.84 1.82
N ARG A 50 -8.22 -5.63 2.81
CA ARG A 50 -7.49 -6.83 3.23
C ARG A 50 -7.39 -7.85 2.10
N ARG A 51 -8.49 -8.10 1.40
CA ARG A 51 -8.53 -9.05 0.27
C ARG A 51 -7.58 -8.62 -0.84
N ILE A 52 -7.64 -7.35 -1.25
CA ILE A 52 -6.79 -6.82 -2.31
C ILE A 52 -5.32 -6.90 -1.90
N TYR A 53 -5.02 -6.50 -0.67
CA TYR A 53 -3.64 -6.52 -0.20
C TYR A 53 -3.09 -7.95 -0.09
N GLN A 54 -3.93 -8.92 0.29
CA GLN A 54 -3.54 -10.33 0.30
C GLN A 54 -3.14 -10.80 -1.10
N GLU A 55 -3.88 -10.42 -2.13
CA GLU A 55 -3.54 -10.74 -3.52
C GLU A 55 -2.20 -10.12 -3.93
N VAL A 56 -1.98 -8.86 -3.55
CA VAL A 56 -0.74 -8.16 -3.83
C VAL A 56 0.44 -8.85 -3.14
N LEU A 57 0.29 -9.24 -1.87
CA LEU A 57 1.36 -9.93 -1.13
C LEU A 57 1.67 -11.31 -1.70
N THR A 58 0.69 -11.99 -2.28
CA THR A 58 0.91 -13.28 -2.94
C THR A 58 1.73 -13.11 -4.22
N ALA A 59 1.54 -11.99 -4.92
CA ALA A 59 2.21 -11.72 -6.19
C ALA A 59 3.58 -11.08 -6.03
N PHE A 60 3.76 -10.26 -5.00
CA PHE A 60 4.96 -9.43 -4.87
C PHE A 60 5.55 -9.52 -3.47
N ALA A 61 6.89 -9.64 -3.41
CA ALA A 61 7.64 -9.38 -2.19
C ALA A 61 7.83 -7.86 -2.11
N LEU A 62 7.07 -7.20 -1.23
CA LEU A 62 7.00 -5.74 -1.18
C LEU A 62 7.78 -5.14 -0.01
N ARG A 63 8.29 -3.94 -0.24
CA ARG A 63 8.84 -3.07 0.79
C ARG A 63 8.34 -1.65 0.57
N HIS A 64 7.65 -1.11 1.56
CA HIS A 64 7.24 0.30 1.58
C HIS A 64 8.16 1.09 2.49
N THR A 65 8.66 2.21 1.98
CA THR A 65 9.51 3.11 2.77
C THR A 65 8.86 4.49 2.78
N PRO A 66 8.30 4.94 3.92
CA PRO A 66 7.85 6.34 4.02
C PRO A 66 9.06 7.26 4.00
N GLU A 67 9.10 8.15 3.00
CA GLU A 67 10.19 9.10 2.84
C GLU A 67 9.95 10.38 3.63
N SER A 68 8.68 10.75 3.83
CA SER A 68 8.27 11.90 4.61
C SER A 68 6.92 11.65 5.24
N LEU A 69 6.67 12.28 6.38
CA LEU A 69 5.39 12.23 7.08
C LEU A 69 5.06 13.64 7.56
N ILE A 70 3.92 14.15 7.16
CA ILE A 70 3.43 15.47 7.54
C ILE A 70 2.06 15.30 8.16
N ALA A 71 1.88 15.83 9.37
CA ALA A 71 0.61 15.73 10.08
C ALA A 71 0.04 17.11 10.32
N GLU A 72 -1.26 17.27 10.06
CA GLU A 72 -2.03 18.46 10.37
C GLU A 72 -3.45 18.03 10.72
N ASP A 73 -3.94 18.47 11.87
CA ASP A 73 -5.26 18.10 12.39
C ASP A 73 -5.41 16.57 12.44
N ASP A 74 -6.42 16.01 11.80
CA ASP A 74 -6.68 14.57 11.78
C ASP A 74 -6.06 13.88 10.57
N LEU A 75 -5.23 14.58 9.79
CA LEU A 75 -4.64 14.05 8.56
C LEU A 75 -3.14 13.83 8.70
N VAL A 76 -2.66 12.74 8.11
CA VAL A 76 -1.24 12.50 7.92
C VAL A 76 -1.01 12.20 6.45
N ALA A 77 -0.09 12.94 5.84
CA ALA A 77 0.31 12.72 4.46
C ALA A 77 1.73 12.13 4.42
N SER A 78 1.97 11.19 3.53
CA SER A 78 3.27 10.58 3.34
C SER A 78 3.60 10.45 1.87
N ARG A 79 4.83 10.79 1.53
CA ARG A 79 5.44 10.38 0.26
C ARG A 79 6.24 9.12 0.54
N PHE A 80 6.06 8.09 -0.25
CA PHE A 80 6.72 6.80 -0.02
C PHE A 80 7.35 6.25 -1.29
N THR A 81 8.25 5.28 -1.10
CA THR A 81 8.82 4.47 -2.17
C THR A 81 8.36 3.03 -1.96
N VAL A 82 7.93 2.39 -3.03
CA VAL A 82 7.57 0.97 -3.04
C VAL A 82 8.57 0.23 -3.89
N ARG A 83 9.17 -0.80 -3.30
CA ARG A 83 10.02 -1.75 -4.02
C ARG A 83 9.36 -3.11 -3.96
N GLY A 84 9.41 -3.85 -5.06
CA GLY A 84 8.83 -5.16 -5.09
C GLY A 84 9.52 -6.07 -6.05
N ARG A 85 9.34 -7.39 -5.81
CA ARG A 85 9.80 -8.44 -6.72
C ARG A 85 8.60 -9.28 -7.09
N HIS A 86 8.43 -9.56 -8.38
CA HIS A 86 7.31 -10.32 -8.90
C HIS A 86 7.56 -11.80 -8.70
N VAL A 87 6.95 -12.38 -7.66
CA VAL A 87 7.19 -13.76 -7.23
C VAL A 87 6.01 -14.70 -7.45
N GLY A 88 4.82 -14.15 -7.68
CA GLY A 88 3.59 -14.92 -7.91
C GLY A 88 2.77 -14.31 -9.03
N ALA A 89 1.79 -15.05 -9.53
CA ALA A 89 0.91 -14.56 -10.58
C ALA A 89 0.07 -13.36 -10.09
N TYR A 90 -0.13 -12.38 -10.95
CA TYR A 90 -0.95 -11.22 -10.66
C TYR A 90 -1.79 -10.83 -11.88
N GLN A 91 -3.10 -10.81 -11.71
CA GLN A 91 -4.06 -10.45 -12.78
C GLN A 91 -3.78 -11.15 -14.11
N GLY A 92 -3.47 -12.45 -14.05
CA GLY A 92 -3.20 -13.25 -15.23
C GLY A 92 -1.76 -13.20 -15.73
N PHE A 93 -0.91 -12.35 -15.17
CA PHE A 93 0.51 -12.31 -15.53
C PHE A 93 1.29 -13.30 -14.67
N PRO A 94 2.06 -14.23 -15.30
CA PRO A 94 2.89 -15.16 -14.54
C PRO A 94 4.04 -14.41 -13.85
N PRO A 95 4.62 -14.99 -12.79
CA PRO A 95 5.74 -14.34 -12.10
C PRO A 95 6.95 -14.18 -13.01
N SER A 96 7.49 -12.96 -13.07
CA SER A 96 8.64 -12.65 -13.93
C SER A 96 9.98 -12.73 -13.20
N GLY A 97 9.96 -12.69 -11.87
CA GLY A 97 11.19 -12.59 -11.07
C GLY A 97 11.84 -11.21 -11.12
N LEU A 98 11.28 -10.28 -11.89
CA LEU A 98 11.81 -8.92 -12.03
C LEU A 98 11.42 -8.05 -10.83
N THR A 99 12.15 -6.97 -10.64
CA THR A 99 11.91 -6.01 -9.56
C THR A 99 11.42 -4.69 -10.11
N PHE A 100 10.72 -3.94 -9.25
CA PHE A 100 10.33 -2.57 -9.56
C PHE A 100 10.60 -1.66 -8.38
N GLU A 101 10.71 -0.38 -8.67
CA GLU A 101 10.78 0.67 -7.66
C GLU A 101 10.01 1.88 -8.19
N VAL A 102 9.00 2.31 -7.45
CA VAL A 102 8.16 3.45 -7.83
C VAL A 102 7.83 4.29 -6.60
N GLY A 103 7.44 5.53 -6.84
CA GLY A 103 6.99 6.43 -5.81
C GLY A 103 5.48 6.47 -5.71
N GLY A 104 5.00 6.97 -4.57
CA GLY A 104 3.59 7.20 -4.35
C GLY A 104 3.36 8.15 -3.18
N GLN A 105 2.11 8.48 -2.99
CA GLN A 105 1.66 9.34 -1.89
C GLN A 105 0.38 8.77 -1.30
N VAL A 106 0.20 8.99 -0.01
CA VAL A 106 -1.00 8.59 0.70
C VAL A 106 -1.40 9.70 1.67
N THR A 107 -2.69 9.90 1.82
CA THR A 107 -3.25 10.72 2.89
C THR A 107 -4.09 9.80 3.77
N LEU A 108 -3.84 9.84 5.07
CA LEU A 108 -4.57 9.06 6.06
C LEU A 108 -5.37 10.01 6.94
N ARG A 109 -6.66 9.68 7.15
CA ARG A 109 -7.51 10.42 8.09
C ARG A 109 -7.73 9.57 9.33
N PHE A 110 -7.53 10.18 10.49
CA PHE A 110 -7.64 9.52 11.79
C PHE A 110 -8.92 9.91 12.51
N VAL A 111 -9.53 8.94 13.17
CA VAL A 111 -10.63 9.13 14.11
C VAL A 111 -10.28 8.34 15.37
N ASP A 112 -10.26 9.01 16.53
CA ASP A 112 -9.93 8.38 17.80
C ASP A 112 -8.65 7.52 17.72
N ARG A 113 -7.62 8.07 17.07
CA ARG A 113 -6.29 7.46 16.92
C ARG A 113 -6.27 6.20 16.07
N ARG A 114 -7.29 5.99 15.26
CA ARG A 114 -7.34 4.91 14.26
C ARG A 114 -7.55 5.51 12.89
N ILE A 115 -7.04 4.82 11.88
CA ILE A 115 -7.16 5.26 10.49
C ILE A 115 -8.56 4.91 10.01
N ALA A 116 -9.32 5.95 9.65
CA ALA A 116 -10.69 5.79 9.17
C ALA A 116 -10.77 5.81 7.65
N GLU A 117 -9.82 6.47 6.99
CA GLU A 117 -9.83 6.60 5.54
C GLU A 117 -8.42 6.80 5.01
N ALA A 118 -8.14 6.22 3.85
CA ALA A 118 -6.85 6.33 3.18
C ALA A 118 -7.06 6.63 1.69
N TRP A 119 -6.27 7.55 1.16
CA TRP A 119 -6.23 7.89 -0.26
C TRP A 119 -4.83 7.61 -0.77
N PHE A 120 -4.69 6.55 -1.57
CA PHE A 120 -3.41 6.17 -2.18
C PHE A 120 -3.35 6.65 -3.61
N ASN A 121 -2.18 7.17 -4.00
CA ASN A 121 -1.86 7.47 -5.39
C ASN A 121 -0.42 7.05 -5.62
N TRP A 122 -0.22 6.05 -6.47
CA TRP A 122 1.12 5.54 -6.73
C TRP A 122 1.26 5.11 -8.19
N ASP A 123 2.50 4.99 -8.64
CA ASP A 123 2.80 4.75 -10.05
C ASP A 123 2.73 3.25 -10.38
N PHE A 124 1.52 2.71 -10.39
CA PHE A 124 1.30 1.29 -10.71
C PHE A 124 1.69 0.98 -12.16
N ASP A 125 1.39 1.89 -13.10
CA ASP A 125 1.77 1.69 -14.50
C ASP A 125 3.27 1.63 -14.66
N GLY A 126 4.02 2.48 -13.94
CA GLY A 126 5.47 2.43 -13.91
C GLY A 126 6.00 1.13 -13.35
N ALA A 127 5.35 0.60 -12.30
CA ALA A 127 5.71 -0.71 -11.76
C ALA A 127 5.50 -1.83 -12.78
N LEU A 128 4.36 -1.85 -13.45
CA LEU A 128 4.08 -2.86 -14.48
C LEU A 128 5.06 -2.77 -15.64
N GLU A 129 5.45 -1.56 -16.04
CA GLU A 129 6.44 -1.35 -17.10
C GLU A 129 7.79 -1.98 -16.72
N GLN A 130 8.23 -1.80 -15.48
CA GLN A 130 9.49 -2.37 -14.97
C GLN A 130 9.44 -3.89 -14.87
N LEU A 131 8.27 -4.47 -14.73
CA LEU A 131 8.09 -5.93 -14.63
C LEU A 131 7.95 -6.59 -15.99
N ARG A 132 7.86 -5.80 -17.06
CA ARG A 132 7.76 -6.33 -18.41
C ARG A 132 9.11 -6.87 -18.83
N PRO A 133 9.18 -8.15 -19.32
CA PRO A 133 10.45 -8.69 -19.80
C PRO A 133 10.98 -7.85 -20.96
N PRO A 134 12.32 -7.73 -21.11
CA PRO A 134 12.88 -7.03 -22.26
C PRO A 134 12.43 -7.71 -23.55
N ALA A 135 12.21 -6.88 -24.59
CA ALA A 135 11.84 -7.40 -25.90
C ALA A 135 12.95 -8.35 -26.41
N ALA A 136 12.54 -9.46 -27.05
CA ALA A 136 13.50 -10.35 -27.67
C ALA A 136 14.23 -9.59 -28.78
N ALA A 137 15.56 -9.66 -28.76
CA ALA A 137 16.38 -9.01 -29.77
C ALA A 137 16.27 -9.73 -31.12
#